data_0ebe01e971d8cf2a3da6972be30b3c36
#
_entry.id   0ebe01e971d8cf2a3da6972be30b3c36
#
_cell.length_a   1.000
_cell.length_b   1.000
_cell.length_c   1.000
_cell.angle_alpha   90.00
_cell.angle_beta   90.00
_cell.angle_gamma   90.00
#
_symmetry.space_group_name_H-M   'P 1'
#
loop_
_entity.id
_entity.type
_entity.pdbx_description
1 polymer ?
#
loop_
_entity_poly.entity_id
_entity_poly.type
_entity_poly.pdbx_seq_one_letter_code
_entity_poly.pdbx_strand_id
1 'polypeptide(L)'
;MSNVFIFGLLIALMLTGMPISIALGLTVLSFVFLMTHVPIESVALKLFSGIDNFEIMAIPFFILAGNFLTHGGVARRMINFATSMVGHWYGGLGLAGVVACALFAAVSGSSPATVIAIGSIMMPAMIKQGFPKQFGAGVITTSGALGILIPPSIVMVVYAVATGGSVALDPAGVRVSSASVGQLFIAGVIPGIMLATLLGLTTFYRAWKNNYPRMEKASWAMRWVAFRRCVWGLLLILIVLGGIYSGKFTPTEAAAVSAVYAFVIAVFVYKDMSLKDVPRVLLGSASMSAMILYIITNAVLFSFLMANENIPQQIATWISGVGVNWVVFLLIVNVLLLVAGNVMEATSIVLIMAPILFPVAVKLGIHPVHLGILMVVNMEVGMCHPPVGLNLYVASGIAKMGITELTIAVLPWLITMIAFLGIVTYVPEISLWLPRTLGML
;
A
#
# COMPACT_ATOMS: atom_id res chain seq x y z
N MET A 1 26.17 3.98 22.19
CA MET A 1 25.21 4.86 22.92
C MET A 1 24.26 5.59 21.96
N SER A 2 24.74 6.11 20.84
CA SER A 2 23.92 6.82 19.84
C SER A 2 22.69 6.05 19.38
N ASN A 3 22.82 4.77 19.01
CA ASN A 3 21.73 3.96 18.52
C ASN A 3 20.61 3.77 19.56
N VAL A 4 20.99 3.53 20.82
CA VAL A 4 20.05 3.34 21.93
C VAL A 4 19.27 4.63 22.20
N PHE A 5 19.95 5.80 22.12
CA PHE A 5 19.31 7.10 22.29
C PHE A 5 18.32 7.36 21.15
N ILE A 6 18.71 7.18 19.90
CA ILE A 6 17.87 7.47 18.72
C ILE A 6 16.60 6.62 18.75
N PHE A 7 16.74 5.29 18.81
CA PHE A 7 15.58 4.38 18.81
C PHE A 7 14.79 4.45 20.10
N GLY A 8 15.45 4.59 21.25
CA GLY A 8 14.79 4.71 22.54
C GLY A 8 13.94 5.98 22.65
N LEU A 9 14.47 7.13 22.20
CA LEU A 9 13.71 8.38 22.20
C LEU A 9 12.56 8.32 21.18
N LEU A 10 12.78 7.79 19.99
CA LEU A 10 11.73 7.63 18.98
C LEU A 10 10.56 6.78 19.53
N ILE A 11 10.87 5.62 20.10
CA ILE A 11 9.84 4.74 20.69
C ILE A 11 9.14 5.42 21.87
N ALA A 12 9.89 6.08 22.76
CA ALA A 12 9.32 6.80 23.89
C ALA A 12 8.33 7.90 23.44
N LEU A 13 8.70 8.70 22.44
CA LEU A 13 7.82 9.72 21.88
C LEU A 13 6.57 9.11 21.22
N MET A 14 6.72 8.02 20.50
CA MET A 14 5.58 7.31 19.91
C MET A 14 4.63 6.73 20.96
N LEU A 15 5.15 6.21 22.08
CA LEU A 15 4.33 5.69 23.18
C LEU A 15 3.50 6.78 23.87
N THR A 16 3.88 8.06 23.75
CA THR A 16 3.04 9.18 24.22
C THR A 16 1.81 9.46 23.32
N GLY A 17 1.67 8.75 22.20
CA GLY A 17 0.62 9.01 21.20
C GLY A 17 0.96 10.15 20.24
N MET A 18 2.20 10.63 20.22
CA MET A 18 2.66 11.70 19.33
C MET A 18 2.62 11.23 17.87
N PRO A 19 2.16 12.08 16.92
CA PRO A 19 2.23 11.78 15.49
C PRO A 19 3.66 11.46 15.06
N ILE A 20 3.82 10.42 14.24
CA ILE A 20 5.13 9.88 13.86
C ILE A 20 6.04 10.91 13.18
N SER A 21 5.47 11.79 12.37
CA SER A 21 6.22 12.89 11.74
C SER A 21 6.91 13.79 12.76
N ILE A 22 6.19 14.11 13.84
CA ILE A 22 6.73 14.95 14.93
C ILE A 22 7.75 14.15 15.74
N ALA A 23 7.47 12.89 16.06
CA ALA A 23 8.38 12.02 16.81
C ALA A 23 9.72 11.86 16.07
N LEU A 24 9.70 11.65 14.74
CA LEU A 24 10.91 11.60 13.91
C LEU A 24 11.70 12.90 13.95
N GLY A 25 11.05 14.04 13.69
CA GLY A 25 11.70 15.35 13.70
C GLY A 25 12.30 15.68 15.05
N LEU A 26 11.56 15.48 16.14
CA LEU A 26 12.06 15.73 17.49
C LEU A 26 13.22 14.80 17.88
N THR A 27 13.17 13.54 17.48
CA THR A 27 14.27 12.59 17.71
C THR A 27 15.56 13.10 17.05
N VAL A 28 15.47 13.48 15.78
CA VAL A 28 16.65 13.99 15.04
C VAL A 28 17.15 15.29 15.63
N LEU A 29 16.28 16.26 15.87
CA LEU A 29 16.67 17.54 16.46
C LEU A 29 17.31 17.37 17.84
N SER A 30 16.71 16.54 18.70
CA SER A 30 17.26 16.26 20.03
C SER A 30 18.65 15.63 19.93
N PHE A 31 18.84 14.65 19.02
CA PHE A 31 20.13 14.02 18.83
C PHE A 31 21.17 14.99 18.26
N VAL A 32 20.81 15.79 17.26
CA VAL A 32 21.72 16.77 16.66
C VAL A 32 22.16 17.81 17.68
N PHE A 33 21.26 18.33 18.51
CA PHE A 33 21.60 19.34 19.52
C PHE A 33 22.37 18.77 20.73
N LEU A 34 22.13 17.53 21.12
CA LEU A 34 22.69 16.96 22.35
C LEU A 34 23.94 16.11 22.12
N MET A 35 24.06 15.47 20.94
CA MET A 35 25.02 14.40 20.71
C MET A 35 25.97 14.61 19.52
N THR A 36 25.74 15.65 18.69
CA THR A 36 26.53 15.87 17.48
C THR A 36 26.98 17.33 17.34
N HIS A 37 27.94 17.55 16.44
CA HIS A 37 28.38 18.91 16.01
C HIS A 37 27.86 19.22 14.59
N VAL A 38 26.82 18.56 14.13
CA VAL A 38 26.21 18.83 12.81
C VAL A 38 25.59 20.23 12.82
N PRO A 39 25.98 21.13 11.90
CA PRO A 39 25.40 22.46 11.82
C PRO A 39 23.90 22.43 11.56
N ILE A 40 23.14 23.29 12.22
CA ILE A 40 21.68 23.35 12.08
C ILE A 40 21.26 23.68 10.64
N GLU A 41 22.10 24.40 9.90
CA GLU A 41 21.91 24.70 8.48
C GLU A 41 21.85 23.42 7.64
N SER A 42 22.60 22.39 7.99
CA SER A 42 22.55 21.08 7.33
C SER A 42 21.20 20.39 7.55
N VAL A 43 20.61 20.55 8.73
CA VAL A 43 19.26 20.05 9.04
C VAL A 43 18.22 20.77 8.19
N ALA A 44 18.27 22.11 8.15
CA ALA A 44 17.37 22.92 7.33
C ALA A 44 17.49 22.59 5.84
N LEU A 45 18.72 22.44 5.34
CA LEU A 45 18.97 22.05 3.95
C LEU A 45 18.41 20.67 3.63
N LYS A 46 18.53 19.70 4.56
CA LYS A 46 17.99 18.34 4.37
C LYS A 46 16.46 18.31 4.44
N LEU A 47 15.84 19.11 5.28
CA LEU A 47 14.38 19.26 5.29
C LEU A 47 13.87 19.78 3.94
N PHE A 48 14.54 20.77 3.37
CA PHE A 48 14.18 21.32 2.06
C PHE A 48 14.44 20.32 0.93
N SER A 49 15.65 19.76 0.84
CA SER A 49 16.03 18.81 -0.21
C SER A 49 15.28 17.49 -0.13
N GLY A 50 14.73 17.14 1.04
CA GLY A 50 13.96 15.92 1.25
C GLY A 50 12.64 15.89 0.50
N ILE A 51 12.07 17.04 0.16
CA ILE A 51 10.86 17.17 -0.64
C ILE A 51 11.13 17.64 -2.08
N ASP A 52 12.35 18.05 -2.36
CA ASP A 52 12.78 18.47 -3.71
C ASP A 52 13.13 17.25 -4.57
N ASN A 53 12.13 16.40 -4.77
CA ASN A 53 12.22 15.21 -5.62
C ASN A 53 10.97 15.11 -6.49
N PHE A 54 11.19 15.01 -7.80
CA PHE A 54 10.12 14.96 -8.78
C PHE A 54 9.16 13.77 -8.59
N GLU A 55 9.66 12.62 -8.14
CA GLU A 55 8.84 11.43 -7.92
C GLU A 55 7.83 11.61 -6.78
N ILE A 56 8.14 12.45 -5.78
CA ILE A 56 7.25 12.75 -4.65
C ILE A 56 5.94 13.40 -5.12
N MET A 57 6.01 14.19 -6.20
CA MET A 57 4.83 14.86 -6.76
C MET A 57 3.78 13.88 -7.28
N ALA A 58 4.14 12.62 -7.55
CA ALA A 58 3.17 11.59 -7.92
C ALA A 58 2.15 11.32 -6.81
N ILE A 59 2.55 11.44 -5.53
CA ILE A 59 1.71 11.14 -4.37
C ILE A 59 0.46 12.05 -4.30
N PRO A 60 0.57 13.40 -4.30
CA PRO A 60 -0.59 14.28 -4.32
C PRO A 60 -1.55 14.02 -5.49
N PHE A 61 -1.02 13.76 -6.68
CA PHE A 61 -1.84 13.52 -7.85
C PHE A 61 -2.58 12.18 -7.79
N PHE A 62 -1.96 11.09 -7.33
CA PHE A 62 -2.66 9.82 -7.13
C PHE A 62 -3.71 9.90 -6.02
N ILE A 63 -3.44 10.61 -4.92
CA ILE A 63 -4.43 10.88 -3.87
C ILE A 63 -5.64 11.62 -4.45
N LEU A 64 -5.38 12.66 -5.23
CA LEU A 64 -6.42 13.45 -5.86
C LEU A 64 -7.25 12.61 -6.85
N ALA A 65 -6.59 11.83 -7.71
CA ALA A 65 -7.26 10.91 -8.63
C ALA A 65 -8.14 9.92 -7.87
N GLY A 66 -7.63 9.25 -6.84
CA GLY A 66 -8.35 8.31 -6.00
C GLY A 66 -9.58 8.94 -5.34
N ASN A 67 -9.45 10.15 -4.82
CA ASN A 67 -10.55 10.89 -4.18
C ASN A 67 -11.63 11.29 -5.19
N PHE A 68 -11.27 11.77 -6.39
CA PHE A 68 -12.24 12.05 -7.43
C PHE A 68 -13.04 10.80 -7.83
N LEU A 69 -12.37 9.66 -7.98
CA LEU A 69 -13.04 8.42 -8.38
C LEU A 69 -13.88 7.82 -7.26
N THR A 70 -13.45 7.98 -6.01
CA THR A 70 -14.24 7.56 -4.83
C THR A 70 -15.58 8.31 -4.79
N HIS A 71 -15.53 9.62 -4.89
CA HIS A 71 -16.74 10.48 -4.86
C HIS A 71 -17.51 10.46 -6.18
N GLY A 72 -16.83 10.20 -7.30
CA GLY A 72 -17.39 10.12 -8.66
C GLY A 72 -18.14 8.84 -8.99
N GLY A 73 -18.45 7.98 -8.01
CA GLY A 73 -19.29 6.80 -8.19
C GLY A 73 -18.67 5.66 -8.99
N VAL A 74 -17.35 5.66 -9.17
CA VAL A 74 -16.61 4.59 -9.86
C VAL A 74 -16.73 3.28 -9.09
N ALA A 75 -16.59 3.32 -7.75
CA ALA A 75 -16.69 2.14 -6.89
C ALA A 75 -18.01 1.38 -7.10
N ARG A 76 -19.14 2.10 -7.16
CA ARG A 76 -20.46 1.49 -7.43
C ARG A 76 -20.52 0.78 -8.79
N ARG A 77 -19.90 1.35 -9.82
CA ARG A 77 -19.87 0.75 -11.17
C ARG A 77 -18.97 -0.48 -11.22
N MET A 78 -17.85 -0.45 -10.54
CA MET A 78 -16.96 -1.61 -10.38
C MET A 78 -17.63 -2.74 -9.63
N ILE A 79 -18.35 -2.44 -8.54
CA ILE A 79 -19.16 -3.41 -7.81
C ILE A 79 -20.22 -4.05 -8.71
N ASN A 80 -20.99 -3.25 -9.47
CA ASN A 80 -22.02 -3.76 -10.36
C ASN A 80 -21.43 -4.65 -11.46
N PHE A 81 -20.27 -4.27 -12.02
CA PHE A 81 -19.58 -5.08 -12.99
C PHE A 81 -19.09 -6.40 -12.37
N ALA A 82 -18.38 -6.35 -11.24
CA ALA A 82 -17.92 -7.53 -10.52
C ALA A 82 -19.09 -8.48 -10.16
N THR A 83 -20.19 -7.92 -9.66
CA THR A 83 -21.40 -8.68 -9.32
C THR A 83 -22.00 -9.37 -10.56
N SER A 84 -22.03 -8.70 -11.71
CA SER A 84 -22.52 -9.30 -12.96
C SER A 84 -21.67 -10.46 -13.45
N MET A 85 -20.36 -10.46 -13.14
CA MET A 85 -19.41 -11.50 -13.55
C MET A 85 -19.44 -12.72 -12.62
N VAL A 86 -19.34 -12.51 -11.31
CA VAL A 86 -19.13 -13.61 -10.33
C VAL A 86 -20.30 -13.80 -9.35
N GLY A 87 -21.34 -12.96 -9.39
CA GLY A 87 -22.46 -12.99 -8.44
C GLY A 87 -23.23 -14.32 -8.39
N HIS A 88 -23.22 -15.09 -9.47
CA HIS A 88 -23.92 -16.39 -9.57
C HIS A 88 -23.14 -17.55 -8.94
N TRP A 89 -21.91 -17.34 -8.46
CA TRP A 89 -21.13 -18.35 -7.76
C TRP A 89 -21.49 -18.38 -6.27
N TYR A 90 -21.05 -19.45 -5.56
CA TYR A 90 -21.20 -19.52 -4.11
C TYR A 90 -20.53 -18.31 -3.44
N GLY A 91 -21.31 -17.63 -2.60
CA GLY A 91 -20.83 -16.38 -1.99
C GLY A 91 -20.62 -15.24 -2.98
N GLY A 92 -21.41 -15.21 -4.07
CA GLY A 92 -21.21 -14.33 -5.21
C GLY A 92 -21.03 -12.86 -4.88
N LEU A 93 -21.74 -12.31 -3.88
CA LEU A 93 -21.48 -10.94 -3.42
C LEU A 93 -20.14 -10.80 -2.69
N GLY A 94 -19.72 -11.80 -1.92
CA GLY A 94 -18.39 -11.80 -1.32
C GLY A 94 -17.28 -11.78 -2.37
N LEU A 95 -17.40 -12.66 -3.39
CA LEU A 95 -16.49 -12.70 -4.54
C LEU A 95 -16.51 -11.37 -5.33
N ALA A 96 -17.70 -10.83 -5.55
CA ALA A 96 -17.84 -9.52 -6.19
C ALA A 96 -17.14 -8.41 -5.38
N GLY A 97 -17.17 -8.49 -4.05
CA GLY A 97 -16.42 -7.64 -3.15
C GLY A 97 -14.91 -7.73 -3.34
N VAL A 98 -14.36 -8.96 -3.42
CA VAL A 98 -12.92 -9.18 -3.70
C VAL A 98 -12.53 -8.59 -5.05
N VAL A 99 -13.27 -8.92 -6.11
CA VAL A 99 -13.00 -8.41 -7.47
C VAL A 99 -13.14 -6.89 -7.53
N ALA A 100 -14.18 -6.33 -6.90
CA ALA A 100 -14.37 -4.88 -6.85
C ALA A 100 -13.26 -4.18 -6.06
N CYS A 101 -12.79 -4.76 -4.95
CA CYS A 101 -11.63 -4.25 -4.21
C CYS A 101 -10.36 -4.27 -5.08
N ALA A 102 -10.09 -5.36 -5.80
CA ALA A 102 -8.94 -5.45 -6.70
C ALA A 102 -8.99 -4.41 -7.83
N LEU A 103 -10.14 -4.24 -8.47
CA LEU A 103 -10.32 -3.23 -9.53
C LEU A 103 -10.21 -1.81 -8.98
N PHE A 104 -10.79 -1.55 -7.81
CA PHE A 104 -10.74 -0.23 -7.19
C PHE A 104 -9.35 0.08 -6.60
N ALA A 105 -8.65 -0.93 -6.10
CA ALA A 105 -7.26 -0.84 -5.65
C ALA A 105 -6.36 -0.26 -6.74
N ALA A 106 -6.48 -0.79 -7.97
CA ALA A 106 -5.73 -0.34 -9.14
C ALA A 106 -6.02 1.12 -9.57
N VAL A 107 -6.88 1.80 -8.85
CA VAL A 107 -7.28 3.19 -9.13
C VAL A 107 -7.02 4.08 -7.91
N SER A 108 -7.28 3.58 -6.70
CA SER A 108 -7.19 4.36 -5.46
C SER A 108 -5.78 4.45 -4.87
N GLY A 109 -4.96 3.42 -5.07
CA GLY A 109 -3.61 3.32 -4.50
C GLY A 109 -3.55 3.32 -2.97
N SER A 110 -4.70 3.16 -2.29
CA SER A 110 -4.84 3.26 -0.84
C SER A 110 -5.76 2.19 -0.28
N SER A 111 -5.27 1.46 0.72
CA SER A 111 -6.01 0.38 1.36
C SER A 111 -7.23 0.89 2.15
N PRO A 112 -7.12 1.87 3.07
CA PRO A 112 -8.27 2.39 3.80
C PRO A 112 -9.35 2.99 2.87
N ALA A 113 -8.93 3.70 1.81
CA ALA A 113 -9.86 4.25 0.83
C ALA A 113 -10.65 3.14 0.11
N THR A 114 -9.99 2.04 -0.23
CA THR A 114 -10.64 0.87 -0.84
C THR A 114 -11.65 0.22 0.11
N VAL A 115 -11.28 0.02 1.40
CA VAL A 115 -12.20 -0.51 2.41
C VAL A 115 -13.43 0.39 2.56
N ILE A 116 -13.24 1.71 2.62
CA ILE A 116 -14.35 2.68 2.75
C ILE A 116 -15.25 2.64 1.50
N ALA A 117 -14.66 2.80 0.33
CA ALA A 117 -15.42 2.93 -0.91
C ALA A 117 -16.25 1.69 -1.25
N ILE A 118 -15.63 0.51 -1.15
CA ILE A 118 -16.30 -0.75 -1.46
C ILE A 118 -17.14 -1.23 -0.27
N GLY A 119 -16.61 -1.14 0.94
CA GLY A 119 -17.29 -1.63 2.16
C GLY A 119 -18.58 -0.91 2.46
N SER A 120 -18.63 0.42 2.29
CA SER A 120 -19.84 1.22 2.55
C SER A 120 -21.03 0.80 1.65
N ILE A 121 -20.77 0.26 0.47
CA ILE A 121 -21.79 -0.20 -0.48
C ILE A 121 -22.05 -1.70 -0.32
N MET A 122 -21.00 -2.51 -0.22
CA MET A 122 -21.12 -3.96 -0.21
C MET A 122 -21.64 -4.52 1.11
N MET A 123 -21.26 -3.94 2.27
CA MET A 123 -21.69 -4.44 3.56
C MET A 123 -23.22 -4.44 3.71
N PRO A 124 -23.94 -3.30 3.48
CA PRO A 124 -25.41 -3.31 3.52
C PRO A 124 -26.04 -4.27 2.51
N ALA A 125 -25.46 -4.37 1.30
CA ALA A 125 -25.96 -5.27 0.26
C ALA A 125 -25.84 -6.74 0.66
N MET A 126 -24.71 -7.15 1.25
CA MET A 126 -24.48 -8.51 1.72
C MET A 126 -25.43 -8.88 2.87
N ILE A 127 -25.58 -7.99 3.86
CA ILE A 127 -26.50 -8.20 4.99
C ILE A 127 -27.94 -8.37 4.49
N LYS A 128 -28.38 -7.50 3.55
CA LYS A 128 -29.73 -7.56 2.96
C LYS A 128 -29.97 -8.87 2.21
N GLN A 129 -28.93 -9.50 1.65
CA GLN A 129 -29.03 -10.81 0.96
C GLN A 129 -28.87 -12.01 1.90
N GLY A 130 -28.79 -11.78 3.22
CA GLY A 130 -28.71 -12.86 4.21
C GLY A 130 -27.30 -13.40 4.47
N PHE A 131 -26.24 -12.69 4.06
CA PHE A 131 -24.89 -13.06 4.45
C PHE A 131 -24.64 -12.69 5.93
N PRO A 132 -23.91 -13.54 6.68
CA PRO A 132 -23.46 -13.17 8.01
C PRO A 132 -22.60 -11.91 7.97
N LYS A 133 -22.82 -11.01 8.92
CA LYS A 133 -22.09 -9.74 9.03
C LYS A 133 -20.57 -9.95 9.13
N GLN A 134 -20.16 -10.97 9.89
CA GLN A 134 -18.76 -11.37 10.08
C GLN A 134 -18.11 -11.79 8.75
N PHE A 135 -18.84 -12.52 7.90
CA PHE A 135 -18.33 -12.92 6.59
C PHE A 135 -18.07 -11.70 5.70
N GLY A 136 -19.05 -10.80 5.58
CA GLY A 136 -18.90 -9.58 4.79
C GLY A 136 -17.77 -8.69 5.29
N ALA A 137 -17.70 -8.48 6.61
CA ALA A 137 -16.65 -7.68 7.22
C ALA A 137 -15.26 -8.29 6.99
N GLY A 138 -15.10 -9.61 7.16
CA GLY A 138 -13.84 -10.31 6.89
C GLY A 138 -13.37 -10.15 5.45
N VAL A 139 -14.25 -10.39 4.47
CA VAL A 139 -13.94 -10.25 3.04
C VAL A 139 -13.50 -8.82 2.72
N ILE A 140 -14.28 -7.81 3.12
CA ILE A 140 -14.02 -6.41 2.74
C ILE A 140 -12.76 -5.87 3.40
N THR A 141 -12.53 -6.18 4.68
CA THR A 141 -11.34 -5.73 5.40
C THR A 141 -10.05 -6.22 4.73
N THR A 142 -10.00 -7.50 4.41
CA THR A 142 -8.78 -8.12 3.86
C THR A 142 -8.62 -7.84 2.37
N SER A 143 -9.71 -7.87 1.58
CA SER A 143 -9.62 -7.54 0.16
C SER A 143 -9.34 -6.05 -0.09
N GLY A 144 -9.75 -5.17 0.83
CA GLY A 144 -9.39 -3.76 0.76
C GLY A 144 -7.89 -3.50 0.90
N ALA A 145 -7.16 -4.40 1.56
CA ALA A 145 -5.70 -4.33 1.69
C ALA A 145 -4.99 -4.33 0.31
N LEU A 146 -5.57 -4.97 -0.72
CA LEU A 146 -5.06 -4.93 -2.10
C LEU A 146 -4.78 -3.50 -2.60
N GLY A 147 -5.34 -2.47 -1.96
CA GLY A 147 -5.18 -1.06 -2.31
C GLY A 147 -3.75 -0.52 -2.25
N ILE A 148 -2.83 -1.19 -1.60
CA ILE A 148 -1.42 -0.79 -1.56
C ILE A 148 -0.49 -1.71 -2.36
N LEU A 149 -0.98 -2.85 -2.86
CA LEU A 149 -0.18 -3.80 -3.65
C LEU A 149 -0.45 -3.69 -5.15
N ILE A 150 -1.72 -3.55 -5.53
CA ILE A 150 -2.08 -3.40 -6.94
C ILE A 150 -1.74 -1.98 -7.40
N PRO A 151 -0.89 -1.81 -8.43
CA PRO A 151 -0.48 -0.49 -8.89
C PRO A 151 -1.64 0.30 -9.57
N PRO A 152 -1.62 1.65 -9.47
CA PRO A 152 -0.61 2.48 -8.79
C PRO A 152 -0.75 2.45 -7.27
N SER A 153 0.37 2.42 -6.55
CA SER A 153 0.41 2.33 -5.09
C SER A 153 1.24 3.47 -4.49
N ILE A 154 0.64 4.20 -3.55
CA ILE A 154 1.33 5.27 -2.83
C ILE A 154 2.51 4.71 -2.02
N VAL A 155 2.35 3.54 -1.41
CA VAL A 155 3.40 2.89 -0.60
C VAL A 155 4.61 2.50 -1.44
N MET A 156 4.40 2.06 -2.69
CA MET A 156 5.50 1.77 -3.62
C MET A 156 6.25 3.04 -4.04
N VAL A 157 5.54 4.15 -4.27
CA VAL A 157 6.18 5.45 -4.53
C VAL A 157 7.01 5.87 -3.33
N VAL A 158 6.47 5.73 -2.14
CA VAL A 158 7.16 6.06 -0.88
C VAL A 158 8.41 5.21 -0.69
N TYR A 159 8.37 3.91 -1.00
CA TYR A 159 9.55 3.05 -0.95
C TYR A 159 10.65 3.52 -1.92
N ALA A 160 10.29 3.82 -3.17
CA ALA A 160 11.24 4.32 -4.17
C ALA A 160 11.90 5.62 -3.71
N VAL A 161 11.12 6.54 -3.17
CA VAL A 161 11.61 7.82 -2.63
C VAL A 161 12.48 7.61 -1.39
N ALA A 162 12.06 6.77 -0.45
CA ALA A 162 12.79 6.50 0.80
C ALA A 162 14.17 5.85 0.56
N THR A 163 14.26 5.02 -0.47
CA THR A 163 15.53 4.39 -0.89
C THR A 163 16.24 5.17 -1.98
N GLY A 164 15.59 6.17 -2.59
CA GLY A 164 16.13 7.01 -3.66
C GLY A 164 17.45 7.66 -3.26
N GLY A 165 18.43 7.62 -4.19
CA GLY A 165 19.79 8.09 -3.92
C GLY A 165 20.64 7.17 -3.05
N SER A 166 20.08 6.12 -2.46
CA SER A 166 20.85 5.08 -1.75
C SER A 166 21.54 4.16 -2.75
N VAL A 167 22.83 3.93 -2.56
CA VAL A 167 23.63 2.98 -3.31
C VAL A 167 24.22 1.99 -2.32
N ALA A 168 24.04 0.71 -2.57
CA ALA A 168 24.63 -0.36 -1.78
C ALA A 168 25.52 -1.24 -2.66
N LEU A 169 26.45 -1.96 -2.05
CA LEU A 169 27.27 -2.95 -2.73
C LEU A 169 26.65 -4.33 -2.54
N ASP A 170 26.50 -5.06 -3.63
CA ASP A 170 26.10 -6.46 -3.61
C ASP A 170 27.23 -7.37 -3.10
N PRO A 171 27.02 -8.68 -2.94
CA PRO A 171 28.07 -9.61 -2.52
C PRO A 171 29.28 -9.68 -3.47
N ALA A 172 29.12 -9.30 -4.73
CA ALA A 172 30.18 -9.22 -5.73
C ALA A 172 30.90 -7.86 -5.74
N GLY A 173 30.51 -6.91 -4.90
CA GLY A 173 31.06 -5.56 -4.85
C GLY A 173 30.52 -4.62 -5.93
N VAL A 174 29.48 -5.01 -6.65
CA VAL A 174 28.85 -4.18 -7.66
C VAL A 174 27.89 -3.18 -7.00
N ARG A 175 27.90 -1.94 -7.49
CA ARG A 175 26.96 -0.90 -7.01
C ARG A 175 25.54 -1.19 -7.51
N VAL A 176 24.62 -1.34 -6.58
CA VAL A 176 23.18 -1.53 -6.84
C VAL A 176 22.44 -0.28 -6.39
N SER A 177 21.71 0.32 -7.34
CA SER A 177 20.82 1.46 -7.05
C SER A 177 19.46 0.99 -6.54
N SER A 178 18.70 1.90 -5.94
CA SER A 178 17.33 1.65 -5.49
C SER A 178 16.38 1.33 -6.67
N ALA A 179 15.23 0.74 -6.34
CA ALA A 179 14.18 0.46 -7.33
C ALA A 179 13.45 1.74 -7.74
N SER A 180 13.15 1.89 -9.03
CA SER A 180 12.30 2.96 -9.52
C SER A 180 10.81 2.69 -9.27
N VAL A 181 10.00 3.75 -9.25
CA VAL A 181 8.53 3.62 -9.10
C VAL A 181 7.93 2.75 -10.21
N GLY A 182 8.41 2.91 -11.46
CA GLY A 182 7.94 2.12 -12.59
C GLY A 182 8.23 0.62 -12.43
N GLN A 183 9.43 0.27 -11.98
CA GLN A 183 9.80 -1.13 -11.68
C GLN A 183 8.91 -1.73 -10.60
N LEU A 184 8.65 -1.00 -9.52
CA LEU A 184 7.79 -1.46 -8.42
C LEU A 184 6.33 -1.64 -8.86
N PHE A 185 5.80 -0.72 -9.67
CA PHE A 185 4.44 -0.85 -10.18
C PHE A 185 4.27 -2.12 -11.02
N ILE A 186 5.20 -2.38 -11.94
CA ILE A 186 5.16 -3.60 -12.74
C ILE A 186 5.37 -4.84 -11.86
N ALA A 187 6.27 -4.79 -10.89
CA ALA A 187 6.53 -5.88 -9.96
C ALA A 187 5.33 -6.23 -9.06
N GLY A 188 4.46 -5.25 -8.76
CA GLY A 188 3.26 -5.45 -7.93
C GLY A 188 2.10 -6.12 -8.63
N VAL A 189 2.09 -6.17 -9.98
CA VAL A 189 0.95 -6.71 -10.76
C VAL A 189 0.71 -8.19 -10.46
N ILE A 190 1.74 -9.03 -10.58
CA ILE A 190 1.61 -10.49 -10.36
C ILE A 190 1.24 -10.79 -8.89
N PRO A 191 1.98 -10.30 -7.89
CA PRO A 191 1.59 -10.51 -6.50
C PRO A 191 0.17 -10.04 -6.18
N GLY A 192 -0.25 -8.88 -6.71
CA GLY A 192 -1.58 -8.34 -6.52
C GLY A 192 -2.69 -9.24 -7.09
N ILE A 193 -2.52 -9.75 -8.31
CA ILE A 193 -3.46 -10.70 -8.92
C ILE A 193 -3.48 -12.02 -8.16
N MET A 194 -2.32 -12.53 -7.74
CA MET A 194 -2.20 -13.76 -6.97
C MET A 194 -2.95 -13.64 -5.64
N LEU A 195 -2.71 -12.57 -4.89
CA LEU A 195 -3.38 -12.35 -3.60
C LEU A 195 -4.89 -12.18 -3.78
N ALA A 196 -5.34 -11.40 -4.76
CA ALA A 196 -6.76 -11.26 -5.08
C ALA A 196 -7.41 -12.62 -5.40
N THR A 197 -6.71 -13.46 -6.15
CA THR A 197 -7.18 -14.83 -6.47
C THR A 197 -7.25 -15.71 -5.23
N LEU A 198 -6.24 -15.69 -4.37
CA LEU A 198 -6.22 -16.47 -3.12
C LEU A 198 -7.32 -16.03 -2.15
N LEU A 199 -7.53 -14.71 -1.99
CA LEU A 199 -8.64 -14.16 -1.20
C LEU A 199 -10.00 -14.55 -1.79
N GLY A 200 -10.11 -14.55 -3.12
CA GLY A 200 -11.29 -15.04 -3.83
C GLY A 200 -11.56 -16.53 -3.58
N LEU A 201 -10.54 -17.37 -3.67
CA LEU A 201 -10.62 -18.80 -3.39
C LEU A 201 -11.02 -19.06 -1.93
N THR A 202 -10.44 -18.35 -0.97
CA THR A 202 -10.81 -18.43 0.45
C THR A 202 -12.28 -18.04 0.66
N THR A 203 -12.71 -16.95 0.01
CA THR A 203 -14.10 -16.48 0.04
C THR A 203 -15.05 -17.50 -0.54
N PHE A 204 -14.73 -18.05 -1.72
CA PHE A 204 -15.51 -19.10 -2.37
C PHE A 204 -15.64 -20.37 -1.52
N TYR A 205 -14.49 -20.87 -1.01
CA TYR A 205 -14.46 -22.08 -0.18
C TYR A 205 -15.34 -21.94 1.08
N ARG A 206 -15.22 -20.80 1.78
CA ARG A 206 -16.04 -20.54 2.97
C ARG A 206 -17.53 -20.43 2.64
N ALA A 207 -17.84 -19.75 1.56
CA ALA A 207 -19.23 -19.59 1.12
C ALA A 207 -19.85 -20.92 0.67
N TRP A 208 -19.08 -21.74 -0.04
CA TRP A 208 -19.50 -23.09 -0.43
C TRP A 208 -19.73 -23.99 0.78
N LYS A 209 -18.79 -24.02 1.74
CA LYS A 209 -18.90 -24.84 2.96
C LYS A 209 -20.11 -24.47 3.81
N ASN A 210 -20.50 -23.19 3.85
CA ASN A 210 -21.60 -22.69 4.68
C ASN A 210 -22.90 -22.49 3.86
N ASN A 211 -22.96 -22.90 2.61
CA ASN A 211 -24.12 -22.75 1.72
C ASN A 211 -24.67 -21.31 1.65
N TYR A 212 -23.79 -20.33 1.52
CA TYR A 212 -24.20 -18.93 1.44
C TYR A 212 -24.95 -18.62 0.14
N PRO A 213 -25.81 -17.58 0.14
CA PRO A 213 -26.67 -17.24 -0.98
C PRO A 213 -25.90 -17.01 -2.28
N ARG A 214 -26.58 -17.31 -3.40
CA ARG A 214 -26.13 -17.02 -4.77
C ARG A 214 -27.11 -16.08 -5.43
N MET A 215 -26.62 -15.28 -6.36
CA MET A 215 -27.47 -14.48 -7.23
C MET A 215 -27.83 -15.27 -8.50
N GLU A 216 -28.84 -14.81 -9.18
CA GLU A 216 -29.14 -15.30 -10.53
C GLU A 216 -28.00 -14.93 -11.50
N LYS A 217 -27.78 -15.79 -12.49
CA LYS A 217 -26.76 -15.57 -13.50
C LYS A 217 -27.16 -14.40 -14.40
N ALA A 218 -26.36 -13.32 -14.39
CA ALA A 218 -26.59 -12.19 -15.26
C ALA A 218 -26.45 -12.60 -16.75
N SER A 219 -27.35 -12.09 -17.58
CA SER A 219 -27.29 -12.29 -19.04
C SER A 219 -26.06 -11.58 -19.64
N TRP A 220 -25.62 -12.02 -20.81
CA TRP A 220 -24.52 -11.37 -21.52
C TRP A 220 -24.79 -9.89 -21.80
N ALA A 221 -26.02 -9.52 -22.09
CA ALA A 221 -26.43 -8.13 -22.28
C ALA A 221 -26.24 -7.31 -21.01
N MET A 222 -26.62 -7.84 -19.84
CA MET A 222 -26.42 -7.19 -18.54
C MET A 222 -24.93 -7.01 -18.22
N ARG A 223 -24.10 -8.03 -18.49
CA ARG A 223 -22.63 -7.97 -18.31
C ARG A 223 -22.01 -6.89 -19.20
N TRP A 224 -22.44 -6.82 -20.46
CA TRP A 224 -21.94 -5.82 -21.40
C TRP A 224 -22.34 -4.39 -20.99
N VAL A 225 -23.57 -4.20 -20.53
CA VAL A 225 -24.03 -2.91 -20.00
C VAL A 225 -23.22 -2.51 -18.75
N ALA A 226 -22.99 -3.45 -17.82
CA ALA A 226 -22.19 -3.21 -16.63
C ALA A 226 -20.73 -2.86 -16.99
N PHE A 227 -20.14 -3.58 -17.94
CA PHE A 227 -18.80 -3.29 -18.46
C PHE A 227 -18.71 -1.90 -19.08
N ARG A 228 -19.63 -1.52 -20.00
CA ARG A 228 -19.63 -0.20 -20.62
C ARG A 228 -19.75 0.93 -19.60
N ARG A 229 -20.48 0.72 -18.51
CA ARG A 229 -20.57 1.70 -17.42
C ARG A 229 -19.31 1.76 -16.56
N CYS A 230 -18.57 0.68 -16.45
CA CYS A 230 -17.35 0.58 -15.66
C CYS A 230 -16.09 0.99 -16.45
N VAL A 231 -16.10 0.88 -17.78
CA VAL A 231 -14.92 1.00 -18.65
C VAL A 231 -14.12 2.27 -18.43
N TRP A 232 -14.79 3.40 -18.21
CA TRP A 232 -14.10 4.65 -17.96
C TRP A 232 -13.24 4.64 -16.71
N GLY A 233 -13.68 3.96 -15.64
CA GLY A 233 -12.83 3.74 -14.45
C GLY A 233 -11.66 2.79 -14.74
N LEU A 234 -11.88 1.74 -15.55
CA LEU A 234 -10.84 0.79 -15.92
C LEU A 234 -9.80 1.37 -16.88
N LEU A 235 -10.19 2.32 -17.75
CA LEU A 235 -9.25 3.00 -18.65
C LEU A 235 -8.15 3.75 -17.90
N LEU A 236 -8.41 4.22 -16.68
CA LEU A 236 -7.37 4.86 -15.88
C LEU A 236 -6.19 3.90 -15.63
N ILE A 237 -6.46 2.63 -15.34
CA ILE A 237 -5.42 1.62 -15.13
C ILE A 237 -4.56 1.48 -16.38
N LEU A 238 -5.20 1.43 -17.56
CA LEU A 238 -4.49 1.35 -18.85
C LEU A 238 -3.70 2.63 -19.15
N ILE A 239 -4.21 3.80 -18.80
CA ILE A 239 -3.52 5.09 -18.97
C ILE A 239 -2.24 5.10 -18.12
N VAL A 240 -2.35 4.71 -16.84
CA VAL A 240 -1.20 4.73 -15.92
C VAL A 240 -0.18 3.67 -16.31
N LEU A 241 -0.57 2.40 -16.26
CA LEU A 241 0.39 1.31 -16.51
C LEU A 241 0.86 1.29 -17.96
N GLY A 242 -0.05 1.48 -18.92
CA GLY A 242 0.29 1.54 -20.33
C GLY A 242 1.16 2.74 -20.68
N GLY A 243 0.91 3.90 -20.07
CA GLY A 243 1.71 5.11 -20.26
C GLY A 243 3.13 4.97 -19.72
N ILE A 244 3.27 4.46 -18.48
CA ILE A 244 4.58 4.23 -17.85
C ILE A 244 5.33 3.13 -18.61
N TYR A 245 4.67 2.01 -18.91
CA TYR A 245 5.30 0.88 -19.57
C TYR A 245 5.77 1.21 -21.01
N SER A 246 4.97 1.98 -21.76
CA SER A 246 5.38 2.42 -23.11
C SER A 246 6.48 3.49 -23.11
N GLY A 247 6.95 3.94 -21.94
CA GLY A 247 7.94 5.01 -21.81
C GLY A 247 7.43 6.40 -22.21
N LYS A 248 6.11 6.54 -22.43
CA LYS A 248 5.50 7.83 -22.81
C LYS A 248 5.31 8.76 -21.64
N PHE A 249 5.12 8.20 -20.44
CA PHE A 249 4.94 8.96 -19.21
C PHE A 249 5.90 8.47 -18.12
N THR A 250 6.46 9.41 -17.40
CA THR A 250 7.04 9.16 -16.08
C THR A 250 5.91 8.83 -15.07
N PRO A 251 6.19 8.19 -13.94
CA PRO A 251 5.18 7.96 -12.90
C PRO A 251 4.46 9.23 -12.44
N THR A 252 5.17 10.36 -12.36
CA THR A 252 4.60 11.65 -11.96
C THR A 252 3.66 12.22 -13.02
N GLU A 253 4.05 12.15 -14.29
CA GLU A 253 3.18 12.58 -15.40
C GLU A 253 1.94 11.69 -15.50
N ALA A 254 2.09 10.38 -15.32
CA ALA A 254 0.95 9.45 -15.28
C ALA A 254 0.00 9.78 -14.13
N ALA A 255 0.53 10.15 -12.96
CA ALA A 255 -0.27 10.58 -11.82
C ALA A 255 -1.04 11.87 -12.10
N ALA A 256 -0.39 12.88 -12.70
CA ALA A 256 -1.02 14.15 -13.07
C ALA A 256 -2.14 13.94 -14.10
N VAL A 257 -1.89 13.16 -15.17
CA VAL A 257 -2.89 12.78 -16.17
C VAL A 257 -4.05 12.05 -15.50
N SER A 258 -3.77 11.16 -14.56
CA SER A 258 -4.79 10.42 -13.80
C SER A 258 -5.71 11.34 -13.00
N ALA A 259 -5.17 12.38 -12.35
CA ALA A 259 -5.95 13.33 -11.58
C ALA A 259 -6.91 14.13 -12.47
N VAL A 260 -6.42 14.61 -13.62
CA VAL A 260 -7.25 15.32 -14.61
C VAL A 260 -8.30 14.39 -15.20
N TYR A 261 -7.93 13.18 -15.59
CA TYR A 261 -8.85 12.18 -16.12
C TYR A 261 -9.93 11.83 -15.11
N ALA A 262 -9.56 11.56 -13.86
CA ALA A 262 -10.49 11.23 -12.77
C ALA A 262 -11.51 12.36 -12.53
N PHE A 263 -11.06 13.61 -12.53
CA PHE A 263 -11.92 14.78 -12.44
C PHE A 263 -12.93 14.83 -13.59
N VAL A 264 -12.47 14.69 -14.84
CA VAL A 264 -13.34 14.71 -16.03
C VAL A 264 -14.39 13.59 -15.95
N ILE A 265 -13.98 12.38 -15.57
CA ILE A 265 -14.90 11.25 -15.46
C ILE A 265 -15.93 11.48 -14.35
N ALA A 266 -15.51 11.93 -13.18
CA ALA A 266 -16.40 12.11 -12.04
C ALA A 266 -17.46 13.18 -12.28
N VAL A 267 -17.05 14.31 -12.87
CA VAL A 267 -17.92 15.50 -13.03
C VAL A 267 -18.71 15.47 -14.33
N PHE A 268 -18.07 15.18 -15.46
CA PHE A 268 -18.70 15.38 -16.78
C PHE A 268 -19.24 14.09 -17.40
N VAL A 269 -18.57 12.94 -17.19
CA VAL A 269 -18.99 11.66 -17.79
C VAL A 269 -20.01 10.95 -16.90
N TYR A 270 -19.66 10.71 -15.63
CA TYR A 270 -20.56 10.03 -14.69
C TYR A 270 -21.56 10.95 -14.04
N LYS A 271 -21.21 12.23 -13.89
CA LYS A 271 -22.08 13.27 -13.30
C LYS A 271 -22.55 12.92 -11.87
N ASP A 272 -21.81 12.07 -11.18
CA ASP A 272 -22.11 11.70 -9.78
C ASP A 272 -21.54 12.74 -8.78
N MET A 273 -20.70 13.66 -9.25
CA MET A 273 -20.13 14.76 -8.48
C MET A 273 -20.43 16.09 -9.17
N SER A 274 -20.90 17.08 -8.41
CA SER A 274 -21.12 18.42 -8.91
C SER A 274 -19.84 19.28 -8.81
N LEU A 275 -19.74 20.33 -9.61
CA LEU A 275 -18.63 21.30 -9.50
C LEU A 275 -18.55 21.95 -8.11
N LYS A 276 -19.67 22.02 -7.36
CA LYS A 276 -19.70 22.55 -5.99
C LYS A 276 -19.00 21.63 -4.99
N ASP A 277 -18.88 20.32 -5.29
CA ASP A 277 -18.21 19.33 -4.43
C ASP A 277 -16.70 19.31 -4.65
N VAL A 278 -16.22 19.80 -5.79
CA VAL A 278 -14.80 19.81 -6.18
C VAL A 278 -13.90 20.47 -5.12
N PRO A 279 -14.21 21.66 -4.58
CA PRO A 279 -13.37 22.28 -3.56
C PRO A 279 -13.20 21.41 -2.30
N ARG A 280 -14.24 20.68 -1.90
CA ARG A 280 -14.16 19.76 -0.75
C ARG A 280 -13.22 18.60 -1.04
N VAL A 281 -13.28 18.02 -2.24
CA VAL A 281 -12.39 16.92 -2.66
C VAL A 281 -10.95 17.41 -2.75
N LEU A 282 -10.72 18.60 -3.32
CA LEU A 282 -9.40 19.23 -3.38
C LEU A 282 -8.82 19.47 -1.98
N LEU A 283 -9.61 20.04 -1.07
CA LEU A 283 -9.17 20.31 0.30
C LEU A 283 -8.82 19.02 1.06
N GLY A 284 -9.65 17.98 0.94
CA GLY A 284 -9.37 16.67 1.53
C GLY A 284 -8.10 16.03 0.98
N SER A 285 -7.92 16.11 -0.34
CA SER A 285 -6.71 15.59 -1.01
C SER A 285 -5.47 16.39 -0.61
N ALA A 286 -5.56 17.71 -0.54
CA ALA A 286 -4.45 18.57 -0.12
C ALA A 286 -4.04 18.29 1.34
N SER A 287 -5.01 18.13 2.24
CA SER A 287 -4.75 17.79 3.65
C SER A 287 -4.01 16.46 3.80
N MET A 288 -4.47 15.42 3.08
CA MET A 288 -3.82 14.12 3.10
C MET A 288 -2.41 14.16 2.47
N SER A 289 -2.26 14.89 1.37
CA SER A 289 -0.96 15.08 0.72
C SER A 289 0.03 15.82 1.64
N ALA A 290 -0.42 16.89 2.27
CA ALA A 290 0.41 17.65 3.22
C ALA A 290 0.89 16.78 4.39
N MET A 291 0.00 15.94 4.93
CA MET A 291 0.35 14.98 5.99
C MET A 291 1.46 14.02 5.54
N ILE A 292 1.31 13.40 4.37
CA ILE A 292 2.29 12.44 3.86
C ILE A 292 3.61 13.14 3.52
N LEU A 293 3.58 14.30 2.87
CA LEU A 293 4.79 15.07 2.56
C LEU A 293 5.53 15.49 3.84
N TYR A 294 4.82 15.87 4.89
CA TYR A 294 5.42 16.20 6.18
C TYR A 294 6.08 14.97 6.84
N ILE A 295 5.49 13.79 6.72
CA ILE A 295 6.11 12.53 7.18
C ILE A 295 7.39 12.27 6.37
N ILE A 296 7.33 12.38 5.04
CA ILE A 296 8.48 12.17 4.15
C ILE A 296 9.64 13.11 4.53
N THR A 297 9.37 14.39 4.71
CA THR A 297 10.38 15.38 5.07
C THR A 297 11.14 14.98 6.34
N ASN A 298 10.41 14.63 7.39
CA ASN A 298 11.03 14.22 8.67
C ASN A 298 11.71 12.84 8.57
N ALA A 299 11.19 11.93 7.74
CA ALA A 299 11.81 10.63 7.51
C ALA A 299 13.13 10.74 6.72
N VAL A 300 13.20 11.64 5.73
CA VAL A 300 14.46 11.91 5.01
C VAL A 300 15.50 12.51 5.96
N LEU A 301 15.08 13.40 6.86
CA LEU A 301 15.96 13.93 7.91
C LEU A 301 16.45 12.82 8.85
N PHE A 302 15.56 11.91 9.25
CA PHE A 302 15.91 10.75 10.07
C PHE A 302 16.88 9.81 9.33
N SER A 303 16.62 9.54 8.04
CA SER A 303 17.52 8.74 7.18
C SER A 303 18.91 9.37 7.06
N PHE A 304 18.99 10.71 6.95
CA PHE A 304 20.26 11.44 6.96
C PHE A 304 21.02 11.21 8.27
N LEU A 305 20.34 11.29 9.41
CA LEU A 305 20.95 11.02 10.70
C LEU A 305 21.47 9.58 10.78
N MET A 306 20.66 8.61 10.37
CA MET A 306 21.03 7.18 10.37
C MET A 306 22.28 6.91 9.51
N ALA A 307 22.35 7.55 8.33
CA ALA A 307 23.49 7.44 7.43
C ALA A 307 24.76 8.11 8.03
N ASN A 308 24.60 9.26 8.65
CA ASN A 308 25.73 9.98 9.29
C ASN A 308 26.34 9.20 10.45
N GLU A 309 25.49 8.53 11.23
CA GLU A 309 25.92 7.63 12.33
C GLU A 309 26.36 6.23 11.84
N ASN A 310 26.36 5.97 10.53
CA ASN A 310 26.70 4.67 9.92
C ASN A 310 25.87 3.49 10.47
N ILE A 311 24.64 3.74 10.91
CA ILE A 311 23.79 2.71 11.55
C ILE A 311 23.47 1.55 10.60
N PRO A 312 23.07 1.77 9.32
CA PRO A 312 22.84 0.66 8.39
C PRO A 312 24.07 -0.22 8.20
N GLN A 313 25.26 0.38 8.14
CA GLN A 313 26.53 -0.34 7.98
C GLN A 313 26.89 -1.17 9.22
N GLN A 314 26.65 -0.62 10.42
CA GLN A 314 26.83 -1.33 11.68
C GLN A 314 25.91 -2.55 11.77
N ILE A 315 24.63 -2.39 11.40
CA ILE A 315 23.64 -3.48 11.34
C ILE A 315 24.11 -4.55 10.32
N ALA A 316 24.52 -4.12 9.12
CA ALA A 316 24.99 -5.05 8.08
C ALA A 316 26.24 -5.83 8.53
N THR A 317 27.18 -5.20 9.23
CA THR A 317 28.38 -5.85 9.76
C THR A 317 28.04 -6.82 10.88
N TRP A 318 27.15 -6.45 11.78
CA TRP A 318 26.67 -7.33 12.85
C TRP A 318 25.97 -8.58 12.29
N ILE A 319 25.04 -8.40 11.34
CA ILE A 319 24.34 -9.50 10.65
C ILE A 319 25.34 -10.45 9.97
N SER A 320 26.34 -9.89 9.26
CA SER A 320 27.39 -10.70 8.62
C SER A 320 28.26 -11.45 9.64
N GLY A 321 28.55 -10.83 10.79
CA GLY A 321 29.36 -11.43 11.86
C GLY A 321 28.65 -12.58 12.58
N VAL A 322 27.33 -12.55 12.66
CA VAL A 322 26.51 -13.64 13.26
C VAL A 322 26.23 -14.76 12.24
N GLY A 323 26.63 -14.59 10.97
CA GLY A 323 26.39 -15.58 9.91
C GLY A 323 24.93 -15.73 9.49
N VAL A 324 24.13 -14.68 9.65
CA VAL A 324 22.72 -14.67 9.21
C VAL A 324 22.66 -14.72 7.70
N ASN A 325 22.03 -15.76 7.15
CA ASN A 325 21.78 -15.86 5.72
C ASN A 325 20.54 -15.05 5.30
N TRP A 326 20.34 -14.86 3.99
CA TRP A 326 19.22 -14.10 3.45
C TRP A 326 17.84 -14.64 3.89
N VAL A 327 17.69 -15.95 4.12
CA VAL A 327 16.43 -16.59 4.54
C VAL A 327 16.05 -16.15 5.95
N VAL A 328 17.00 -16.24 6.89
CA VAL A 328 16.79 -15.82 8.28
C VAL A 328 16.61 -14.30 8.37
N PHE A 329 17.37 -13.53 7.57
CA PHE A 329 17.21 -12.09 7.49
C PHE A 329 15.78 -11.70 7.07
N LEU A 330 15.25 -12.28 6.00
CA LEU A 330 13.89 -12.00 5.54
C LEU A 330 12.82 -12.44 6.55
N LEU A 331 13.06 -13.53 7.30
CA LEU A 331 12.17 -13.93 8.39
C LEU A 331 12.13 -12.86 9.50
N ILE A 332 13.31 -12.39 9.94
CA ILE A 332 13.42 -11.34 10.96
C ILE A 332 12.73 -10.05 10.47
N VAL A 333 12.99 -9.66 9.22
CA VAL A 333 12.35 -8.47 8.60
C VAL A 333 10.85 -8.62 8.60
N ASN A 334 10.30 -9.78 8.21
CA ASN A 334 8.87 -10.00 8.20
C ASN A 334 8.25 -9.87 9.59
N VAL A 335 8.86 -10.48 10.61
CA VAL A 335 8.35 -10.39 11.98
C VAL A 335 8.39 -8.94 12.48
N LEU A 336 9.50 -8.25 12.26
CA LEU A 336 9.69 -6.86 12.67
C LEU A 336 8.67 -5.93 12.00
N LEU A 337 8.46 -6.09 10.68
CA LEU A 337 7.50 -5.30 9.92
C LEU A 337 6.05 -5.62 10.32
N LEU A 338 5.70 -6.87 10.60
CA LEU A 338 4.38 -7.24 11.11
C LEU A 338 4.09 -6.60 12.46
N VAL A 339 5.06 -6.60 13.37
CA VAL A 339 4.94 -5.93 14.67
C VAL A 339 4.76 -4.42 14.50
N ALA A 340 5.58 -3.79 13.64
CA ALA A 340 5.45 -2.37 13.35
C ALA A 340 4.10 -2.04 12.68
N GLY A 341 3.63 -2.88 11.76
CA GLY A 341 2.35 -2.72 11.05
C GLY A 341 1.11 -2.73 11.95
N ASN A 342 1.23 -3.28 13.15
CA ASN A 342 0.17 -3.23 14.13
C ASN A 342 -0.04 -1.85 14.77
N VAL A 343 0.98 -1.00 14.76
CA VAL A 343 0.99 0.25 15.53
C VAL A 343 1.04 1.47 14.62
N MET A 344 1.58 1.31 13.42
CA MET A 344 1.89 2.40 12.52
C MET A 344 1.24 2.21 11.15
N GLU A 345 1.05 3.30 10.45
CA GLU A 345 0.56 3.32 9.07
C GLU A 345 1.68 2.89 8.10
N ALA A 346 1.31 2.21 7.01
CA ALA A 346 2.23 1.57 6.08
C ALA A 346 3.29 2.52 5.49
N THR A 347 2.91 3.72 5.08
CA THR A 347 3.83 4.70 4.51
C THR A 347 4.91 5.13 5.49
N SER A 348 4.55 5.31 6.75
CA SER A 348 5.46 5.68 7.83
C SER A 348 6.49 4.58 8.12
N ILE A 349 6.05 3.32 8.14
CA ILE A 349 6.95 2.18 8.36
C ILE A 349 7.96 2.06 7.22
N VAL A 350 7.47 2.15 5.98
CA VAL A 350 8.35 2.05 4.81
C VAL A 350 9.37 3.18 4.80
N LEU A 351 8.97 4.42 5.12
CA LEU A 351 9.88 5.56 5.18
C LEU A 351 11.01 5.40 6.20
N ILE A 352 10.73 4.77 7.34
CA ILE A 352 11.74 4.54 8.39
C ILE A 352 12.59 3.32 8.09
N MET A 353 11.93 2.22 7.71
CA MET A 353 12.60 0.92 7.63
C MET A 353 13.31 0.69 6.30
N ALA A 354 12.79 1.23 5.19
CA ALA A 354 13.39 0.97 3.89
C ALA A 354 14.84 1.46 3.77
N PRO A 355 15.21 2.68 4.21
CA PRO A 355 16.61 3.13 4.16
C PRO A 355 17.56 2.29 5.04
N ILE A 356 17.04 1.69 6.10
CA ILE A 356 17.82 0.83 7.01
C ILE A 356 17.99 -0.57 6.42
N LEU A 357 16.91 -1.14 5.91
CA LEU A 357 16.88 -2.52 5.40
C LEU A 357 17.53 -2.67 4.03
N PHE A 358 17.42 -1.65 3.17
CA PHE A 358 17.91 -1.68 1.79
C PHE A 358 19.41 -2.03 1.69
N PRO A 359 20.34 -1.34 2.36
CA PRO A 359 21.75 -1.64 2.22
C PRO A 359 22.10 -3.05 2.74
N VAL A 360 21.42 -3.50 3.79
CA VAL A 360 21.61 -4.83 4.37
C VAL A 360 21.11 -5.92 3.42
N ALA A 361 19.91 -5.72 2.86
CA ALA A 361 19.30 -6.65 1.92
C ALA A 361 20.15 -6.82 0.65
N VAL A 362 20.63 -5.72 0.07
CA VAL A 362 21.50 -5.73 -1.12
C VAL A 362 22.80 -6.48 -0.81
N LYS A 363 23.41 -6.26 0.36
CA LYS A 363 24.62 -6.96 0.79
C LYS A 363 24.39 -8.47 0.94
N LEU A 364 23.17 -8.91 1.22
CA LEU A 364 22.77 -10.33 1.27
C LEU A 364 22.32 -10.89 -0.10
N GLY A 365 22.42 -10.10 -1.18
CA GLY A 365 22.03 -10.50 -2.53
C GLY A 365 20.54 -10.39 -2.82
N ILE A 366 19.78 -9.72 -1.98
CA ILE A 366 18.34 -9.50 -2.19
C ILE A 366 18.13 -8.32 -3.13
N HIS A 367 17.37 -8.54 -4.19
CA HIS A 367 17.09 -7.51 -5.20
C HIS A 367 16.22 -6.37 -4.62
N PRO A 368 16.54 -5.07 -4.88
CA PRO A 368 15.79 -3.93 -4.36
C PRO A 368 14.29 -3.94 -4.63
N VAL A 369 13.90 -4.33 -5.85
CA VAL A 369 12.49 -4.45 -6.24
C VAL A 369 11.78 -5.52 -5.41
N HIS A 370 12.43 -6.66 -5.19
CA HIS A 370 11.86 -7.74 -4.38
C HIS A 370 11.66 -7.31 -2.92
N LEU A 371 12.64 -6.63 -2.33
CA LEU A 371 12.51 -6.07 -0.99
C LEU A 371 11.34 -5.09 -0.90
N GLY A 372 11.18 -4.21 -1.89
CA GLY A 372 10.06 -3.26 -1.93
C GLY A 372 8.71 -3.95 -1.97
N ILE A 373 8.54 -4.94 -2.85
CA ILE A 373 7.28 -5.70 -2.93
C ILE A 373 7.03 -6.49 -1.63
N LEU A 374 8.07 -7.12 -1.06
CA LEU A 374 7.95 -7.82 0.22
C LEU A 374 7.49 -6.89 1.34
N MET A 375 8.06 -5.69 1.44
CA MET A 375 7.62 -4.70 2.43
C MET A 375 6.15 -4.30 2.22
N VAL A 376 5.72 -4.07 0.99
CA VAL A 376 4.32 -3.72 0.68
C VAL A 376 3.37 -4.86 1.05
N VAL A 377 3.69 -6.11 0.68
CA VAL A 377 2.88 -7.30 1.04
C VAL A 377 2.81 -7.48 2.55
N ASN A 378 3.93 -7.26 3.25
CA ASN A 378 3.95 -7.32 4.71
C ASN A 378 3.03 -6.26 5.34
N MET A 379 3.06 -5.02 4.81
CA MET A 379 2.18 -3.95 5.28
C MET A 379 0.69 -4.25 5.04
N GLU A 380 0.34 -4.94 3.95
CA GLU A 380 -1.03 -5.40 3.73
C GLU A 380 -1.52 -6.31 4.85
N VAL A 381 -0.68 -7.27 5.25
CA VAL A 381 -0.98 -8.17 6.36
C VAL A 381 -1.09 -7.38 7.67
N GLY A 382 -0.12 -6.50 7.93
CA GLY A 382 -0.06 -5.64 9.12
C GLY A 382 -1.31 -4.77 9.30
N MET A 383 -1.82 -4.20 8.22
CA MET A 383 -3.05 -3.37 8.25
C MET A 383 -4.31 -4.17 8.60
N CYS A 384 -4.30 -5.49 8.44
CA CYS A 384 -5.42 -6.39 8.76
C CYS A 384 -5.15 -7.23 10.02
N HIS A 385 -3.96 -7.10 10.63
CA HIS A 385 -3.53 -7.91 11.77
C HIS A 385 -3.89 -7.23 13.10
N PRO A 386 -4.44 -7.98 14.11
CA PRO A 386 -4.64 -7.44 15.44
C PRO A 386 -3.29 -7.15 16.15
N PRO A 387 -3.21 -6.26 17.17
CA PRO A 387 -4.33 -5.64 17.89
C PRO A 387 -4.90 -4.36 17.26
N VAL A 388 -4.13 -3.63 16.43
CA VAL A 388 -4.59 -2.33 15.92
C VAL A 388 -5.05 -2.42 14.47
N GLY A 389 -4.20 -2.68 13.51
CA GLY A 389 -4.52 -2.82 12.09
C GLY A 389 -5.46 -1.77 11.51
N LEU A 390 -4.96 -0.80 10.76
CA LEU A 390 -5.76 0.35 10.29
C LEU A 390 -7.04 -0.07 9.57
N ASN A 391 -7.00 -1.12 8.75
CA ASN A 391 -8.18 -1.63 8.04
C ASN A 391 -9.23 -2.22 8.99
N LEU A 392 -8.80 -2.81 10.13
CA LEU A 392 -9.73 -3.31 11.14
C LEU A 392 -10.54 -2.15 11.73
N TYR A 393 -9.91 -1.01 12.04
CA TYR A 393 -10.61 0.16 12.55
C TYR A 393 -11.59 0.74 11.54
N VAL A 394 -11.16 0.89 10.31
CA VAL A 394 -12.01 1.40 9.23
C VAL A 394 -13.21 0.48 9.01
N ALA A 395 -12.97 -0.82 8.90
CA ALA A 395 -14.03 -1.80 8.67
C ALA A 395 -14.96 -1.96 9.90
N SER A 396 -14.45 -1.83 11.13
CA SER A 396 -15.24 -1.79 12.36
C SER A 396 -16.29 -0.69 12.32
N GLY A 397 -15.88 0.52 11.91
CA GLY A 397 -16.79 1.66 11.73
C GLY A 397 -17.89 1.40 10.68
N ILE A 398 -17.53 0.82 9.53
CA ILE A 398 -18.47 0.51 8.43
C ILE A 398 -19.41 -0.63 8.84
N ALA A 399 -18.86 -1.71 9.38
CA ALA A 399 -19.62 -2.89 9.77
C ALA A 399 -20.38 -2.68 11.08
N LYS A 400 -20.09 -1.64 11.86
CA LYS A 400 -20.60 -1.43 13.21
C LYS A 400 -20.42 -2.70 14.07
N MET A 401 -19.20 -3.22 14.09
CA MET A 401 -18.76 -4.39 14.85
C MET A 401 -17.63 -4.02 15.79
N GLY A 402 -17.55 -4.66 16.96
CA GLY A 402 -16.40 -4.52 17.84
C GLY A 402 -15.11 -5.05 17.18
N ILE A 403 -13.97 -4.45 17.54
CA ILE A 403 -12.67 -4.84 16.94
C ILE A 403 -12.34 -6.30 17.22
N THR A 404 -12.63 -6.82 18.40
CA THR A 404 -12.40 -8.23 18.76
C THR A 404 -13.23 -9.16 17.90
N GLU A 405 -14.52 -8.86 17.68
CA GLU A 405 -15.39 -9.64 16.81
C GLU A 405 -14.90 -9.61 15.36
N LEU A 406 -14.50 -8.44 14.89
CA LEU A 406 -13.95 -8.27 13.54
C LEU A 406 -12.62 -9.01 13.37
N THR A 407 -11.75 -8.99 14.37
CA THR A 407 -10.49 -9.75 14.39
C THR A 407 -10.73 -11.24 14.16
N ILE A 408 -11.71 -11.82 14.86
CA ILE A 408 -12.09 -13.23 14.65
C ILE A 408 -12.66 -13.42 13.24
N ALA A 409 -13.44 -12.49 12.76
CA ALA A 409 -14.05 -12.54 11.43
C ALA A 409 -13.02 -12.56 10.30
N VAL A 410 -11.92 -11.81 10.42
CA VAL A 410 -10.87 -11.71 9.38
C VAL A 410 -9.90 -12.89 9.37
N LEU A 411 -9.79 -13.66 10.45
CA LEU A 411 -8.78 -14.73 10.60
C LEU A 411 -8.63 -15.66 9.39
N PRO A 412 -9.68 -16.16 8.74
CA PRO A 412 -9.51 -17.08 7.62
C PRO A 412 -8.79 -16.48 6.42
N TRP A 413 -9.07 -15.21 6.12
CA TRP A 413 -8.39 -14.47 5.05
C TRP A 413 -7.01 -13.98 5.48
N LEU A 414 -6.85 -13.61 6.75
CA LEU A 414 -5.57 -13.22 7.32
C LEU A 414 -4.56 -14.37 7.24
N ILE A 415 -4.98 -15.61 7.55
CA ILE A 415 -4.14 -16.81 7.37
C ILE A 415 -3.71 -16.95 5.90
N THR A 416 -4.62 -16.72 4.96
CA THR A 416 -4.31 -16.74 3.53
C THR A 416 -3.27 -15.66 3.17
N MET A 417 -3.41 -14.47 3.72
CA MET A 417 -2.45 -13.36 3.50
C MET A 417 -1.07 -13.68 4.10
N ILE A 418 -1.01 -14.25 5.30
CA ILE A 418 0.24 -14.65 5.94
C ILE A 418 0.92 -15.77 5.14
N ALA A 419 0.18 -16.76 4.68
CA ALA A 419 0.70 -17.82 3.81
C ALA A 419 1.25 -17.23 2.49
N PHE A 420 0.52 -16.28 1.89
CA PHE A 420 0.96 -15.58 0.70
C PHE A 420 2.23 -14.75 0.96
N LEU A 421 2.32 -14.06 2.09
CA LEU A 421 3.54 -13.34 2.51
C LEU A 421 4.74 -14.30 2.56
N GLY A 422 4.57 -15.50 3.15
CA GLY A 422 5.61 -16.53 3.17
C GLY A 422 6.04 -16.95 1.76
N ILE A 423 5.09 -17.15 0.84
CA ILE A 423 5.38 -17.52 -0.55
C ILE A 423 6.16 -16.39 -1.25
N VAL A 424 5.68 -15.15 -1.18
CA VAL A 424 6.36 -14.01 -1.82
C VAL A 424 7.75 -13.80 -1.23
N THR A 425 7.93 -13.98 0.08
CA THR A 425 9.23 -13.80 0.76
C THR A 425 10.32 -14.70 0.16
N TYR A 426 10.00 -15.96 -0.10
CA TYR A 426 10.99 -16.96 -0.49
C TYR A 426 10.97 -17.34 -1.98
N VAL A 427 10.05 -16.75 -2.76
CA VAL A 427 9.97 -16.93 -4.21
C VAL A 427 10.11 -15.57 -4.92
N PRO A 428 11.34 -15.05 -5.09
CA PRO A 428 11.59 -13.73 -5.68
C PRO A 428 11.01 -13.56 -7.09
N GLU A 429 10.90 -14.64 -7.84
CA GLU A 429 10.36 -14.62 -9.20
C GLU A 429 8.92 -14.08 -9.28
N ILE A 430 8.14 -14.21 -8.21
CA ILE A 430 6.77 -13.64 -8.15
C ILE A 430 6.80 -12.11 -8.35
N SER A 431 7.82 -11.45 -7.82
CA SER A 431 7.99 -10.00 -7.95
C SER A 431 8.93 -9.58 -9.10
N LEU A 432 9.89 -10.44 -9.47
CA LEU A 432 10.93 -10.07 -10.43
C LEU A 432 10.67 -10.56 -11.86
N TRP A 433 9.83 -11.60 -12.03
CA TRP A 433 9.61 -12.21 -13.35
C TRP A 433 9.05 -11.20 -14.37
N LEU A 434 8.01 -10.45 -14.03
CA LEU A 434 7.39 -9.52 -14.96
C LEU A 434 8.31 -8.34 -15.32
N PRO A 435 8.94 -7.62 -14.35
CA PRO A 435 9.91 -6.57 -14.67
C PRO A 435 11.09 -7.08 -15.51
N ARG A 436 11.56 -8.30 -15.25
CA ARG A 436 12.67 -8.92 -16.02
C ARG A 436 12.25 -9.22 -17.46
N THR A 437 11.09 -9.82 -17.68
CA THR A 437 10.57 -10.11 -19.03
C THR A 437 10.32 -8.85 -19.87
N LEU A 438 10.09 -7.73 -19.20
CA LEU A 438 9.89 -6.43 -19.84
C LEU A 438 11.19 -5.62 -19.98
N GLY A 439 12.34 -6.19 -19.62
CA GLY A 439 13.65 -5.54 -19.76
C GLY A 439 13.87 -4.33 -18.84
N MET A 440 13.18 -4.30 -17.69
CA MET A 440 13.30 -3.21 -16.72
C MET A 440 14.31 -3.50 -15.59
N LEU A 441 14.82 -4.74 -15.52
CA LEU A 441 15.83 -5.19 -14.53
C LEU A 441 17.09 -5.64 -15.23
#